data_bf611d2dfca8b8157a9bfd3073ec63b8
#
_entry.id   bf611d2dfca8b8157a9bfd3073ec63b8
#
_cell.length_a   1.000
_cell.length_b   1.000
_cell.length_c   1.000
_cell.angle_alpha   90.00
_cell.angle_beta   90.00
_cell.angle_gamma   90.00
#
_symmetry.space_group_name_H-M   'P 1'
#
loop_
_entity.id
_entity.type
_entity.pdbx_description
1 polymer ?
#
loop_
_entity_poly.entity_id
_entity_poly.type
_entity_poly.pdbx_seq_one_letter_code
_entity_poly.pdbx_strand_id
1 'polypeptide(L)'
;MNKPLVLITGATGFLGSHLSCLLLKQGYRVVALRRNPNSEGLFKRVHEFYQLPSSFQPTWITGDILNVDDIIPALDGVSAVFHCAALVSFAKKDKQRLIDHNVVGTRNMVNACLKTGVKQFVYASSVAALGRATGDDDPITENSVWTESKYNSRYAVSKYLAEQEVWRGQEEGLQITMVNPGIILGYGDGNSGSNEIYHMIQKGQPVYPVGSNGFVGVEDVAKMMLFLFENNHWGKRFLCVGETIEYKKLFFQLCEAMGQKPPRIALDGGVLWLAYRLARTAEFLKIPFPIPSDNIITSSKMSVYQSINQDLLDGFQYTPIRAVNYYALLALGLLHKDLINQNN
;
A
#
# COMPACT_ATOMS: atom_id res chain seq x y z
N MET A 1 -31.81 3.56 0.46
CA MET A 1 -31.52 2.13 0.18
C MET A 1 -30.37 1.69 1.09
N ASN A 2 -30.45 0.51 1.67
CA ASN A 2 -29.33 -0.01 2.46
C ASN A 2 -28.12 -0.28 1.54
N LYS A 3 -26.95 0.25 1.89
CA LYS A 3 -25.69 -0.05 1.18
C LYS A 3 -25.42 -1.57 1.21
N PRO A 4 -24.78 -2.14 0.17
CA PRO A 4 -24.52 -3.57 0.09
C PRO A 4 -23.57 -4.08 1.18
N LEU A 5 -23.57 -5.40 1.40
CA LEU A 5 -22.57 -6.07 2.23
C LEU A 5 -21.30 -6.27 1.41
N VAL A 6 -20.17 -5.84 1.96
CA VAL A 6 -18.86 -5.97 1.32
C VAL A 6 -17.88 -6.72 2.23
N LEU A 7 -17.00 -7.52 1.64
CA LEU A 7 -15.90 -8.17 2.37
C LEU A 7 -14.60 -7.41 2.16
N ILE A 8 -13.85 -7.20 3.24
CA ILE A 8 -12.48 -6.67 3.19
C ILE A 8 -11.51 -7.73 3.69
N THR A 9 -10.51 -8.06 2.88
CA THR A 9 -9.34 -8.80 3.34
C THR A 9 -8.23 -7.82 3.71
N GLY A 10 -7.39 -8.19 4.67
CA GLY A 10 -6.35 -7.28 5.15
C GLY A 10 -6.88 -6.11 5.99
N ALA A 11 -8.09 -6.20 6.52
CA ALA A 11 -8.73 -5.17 7.35
C ALA A 11 -7.96 -4.80 8.62
N THR A 12 -7.06 -5.65 9.08
CA THR A 12 -6.16 -5.41 10.22
C THR A 12 -4.83 -4.75 9.83
N GLY A 13 -4.58 -4.57 8.52
CA GLY A 13 -3.40 -3.92 7.98
C GLY A 13 -3.59 -2.43 7.75
N PHE A 14 -2.54 -1.74 7.31
CA PHE A 14 -2.51 -0.28 7.15
C PHE A 14 -3.63 0.24 6.25
N LEU A 15 -3.66 -0.12 4.97
CA LEU A 15 -4.70 0.33 4.03
C LEU A 15 -6.08 -0.22 4.41
N GLY A 16 -6.16 -1.52 4.74
CA GLY A 16 -7.44 -2.15 5.03
C GLY A 16 -8.16 -1.58 6.25
N SER A 17 -7.43 -1.11 7.28
CA SER A 17 -8.03 -0.44 8.44
C SER A 17 -8.70 0.88 8.04
N HIS A 18 -8.01 1.72 7.25
CA HIS A 18 -8.55 2.99 6.76
C HIS A 18 -9.75 2.78 5.83
N LEU A 19 -9.65 1.82 4.90
CA LEU A 19 -10.75 1.49 3.98
C LEU A 19 -11.97 0.95 4.74
N SER A 20 -11.76 0.10 5.77
CA SER A 20 -12.84 -0.41 6.61
C SER A 20 -13.58 0.73 7.32
N CYS A 21 -12.84 1.66 7.92
CA CYS A 21 -13.42 2.83 8.57
C CYS A 21 -14.17 3.74 7.58
N LEU A 22 -13.62 3.96 6.38
CA LEU A 22 -14.26 4.74 5.33
C LEU A 22 -15.58 4.10 4.89
N LEU A 23 -15.59 2.80 4.60
CA LEU A 23 -16.79 2.06 4.18
C LEU A 23 -17.88 2.08 5.25
N LEU A 24 -17.52 1.86 6.52
CA LEU A 24 -18.45 1.96 7.65
C LEU A 24 -19.03 3.36 7.77
N LYS A 25 -18.20 4.41 7.64
CA LYS A 25 -18.64 5.82 7.66
C LYS A 25 -19.61 6.14 6.52
N GLN A 26 -19.42 5.51 5.36
CA GLN A 26 -20.30 5.64 4.21
C GLN A 26 -21.56 4.77 4.26
N GLY A 27 -21.77 4.05 5.38
CA GLY A 27 -22.96 3.24 5.64
C GLY A 27 -22.97 1.85 5.01
N TYR A 28 -21.80 1.36 4.53
CA TYR A 28 -21.68 -0.03 4.09
C TYR A 28 -21.71 -1.00 5.27
N ARG A 29 -22.30 -2.16 5.06
CA ARG A 29 -22.12 -3.30 5.97
C ARG A 29 -20.82 -4.00 5.58
N VAL A 30 -19.92 -4.17 6.55
CA VAL A 30 -18.56 -4.66 6.29
C VAL A 30 -18.33 -5.99 7.00
N VAL A 31 -17.96 -7.01 6.26
CA VAL A 31 -17.31 -8.22 6.77
C VAL A 31 -15.80 -8.05 6.65
N ALA A 32 -15.07 -8.28 7.73
CA ALA A 32 -13.62 -8.12 7.78
C ALA A 32 -12.94 -9.45 8.11
N LEU A 33 -12.16 -9.97 7.16
CA LEU A 33 -11.40 -11.21 7.36
C LEU A 33 -10.10 -10.93 8.11
N ARG A 34 -9.82 -11.69 9.18
CA ARG A 34 -8.58 -11.63 9.98
C ARG A 34 -8.04 -13.01 10.27
N ARG A 35 -6.73 -13.17 10.27
CA ARG A 35 -6.09 -14.46 10.60
C ARG A 35 -6.03 -14.73 12.09
N ASN A 36 -5.86 -13.68 12.89
CA ASN A 36 -5.74 -13.77 14.34
C ASN A 36 -6.82 -12.90 15.01
N PRO A 37 -7.63 -13.46 15.90
CA PRO A 37 -8.63 -12.70 16.66
C PRO A 37 -8.08 -11.48 17.41
N ASN A 38 -6.79 -11.50 17.78
CA ASN A 38 -6.15 -10.42 18.55
C ASN A 38 -5.45 -9.37 17.66
N SER A 39 -5.60 -9.42 16.32
CA SER A 39 -4.88 -8.54 15.39
C SER A 39 -5.57 -7.20 15.08
N GLU A 40 -6.64 -6.84 15.79
CA GLU A 40 -7.43 -5.62 15.55
C GLU A 40 -6.78 -4.31 16.03
N GLY A 41 -5.60 -4.37 16.63
CA GLY A 41 -5.01 -3.21 17.30
C GLY A 41 -4.85 -1.98 16.39
N LEU A 42 -4.44 -2.17 15.12
CA LEU A 42 -4.32 -1.05 14.18
C LEU A 42 -5.70 -0.54 13.76
N PHE A 43 -6.66 -1.42 13.47
CA PHE A 43 -8.03 -1.01 13.15
C PHE A 43 -8.62 -0.16 14.26
N LYS A 44 -8.49 -0.57 15.54
CA LYS A 44 -9.00 0.18 16.69
C LYS A 44 -8.40 1.58 16.77
N ARG A 45 -7.07 1.71 16.61
CA ARG A 45 -6.41 3.03 16.59
C ARG A 45 -6.85 3.90 15.40
N VAL A 46 -7.04 3.33 14.22
CA VAL A 46 -7.53 4.06 13.04
C VAL A 46 -9.01 4.46 13.23
N HIS A 47 -9.82 3.60 13.83
CA HIS A 47 -11.20 3.91 14.18
C HIS A 47 -11.29 5.10 15.18
N GLU A 48 -10.44 5.10 16.22
CA GLU A 48 -10.28 6.21 17.16
C GLU A 48 -9.77 7.48 16.49
N PHE A 49 -8.77 7.36 15.59
CA PHE A 49 -8.24 8.47 14.81
C PHE A 49 -9.32 9.20 14.00
N TYR A 50 -10.25 8.45 13.41
CA TYR A 50 -11.41 9.03 12.70
C TYR A 50 -12.58 9.40 13.63
N GLN A 51 -12.46 9.22 14.93
CA GLN A 51 -13.50 9.51 15.93
C GLN A 51 -14.84 8.87 15.56
N LEU A 52 -14.83 7.66 15.05
CA LEU A 52 -16.04 6.97 14.63
C LEU A 52 -16.84 6.49 15.85
N PRO A 53 -18.19 6.51 15.78
CA PRO A 53 -19.03 5.91 16.80
C PRO A 53 -18.69 4.44 17.06
N SER A 54 -18.76 3.98 18.30
CA SER A 54 -18.47 2.60 18.67
C SER A 54 -19.33 1.55 17.96
N SER A 55 -20.50 1.96 17.46
CA SER A 55 -21.39 1.14 16.63
C SER A 55 -20.89 0.90 15.21
N PHE A 56 -19.91 1.67 14.74
CA PHE A 56 -19.31 1.51 13.40
C PHE A 56 -18.23 0.44 13.43
N GLN A 57 -18.66 -0.81 13.54
CA GLN A 57 -17.77 -1.98 13.61
C GLN A 57 -18.05 -2.94 12.45
N PRO A 58 -17.01 -3.56 11.86
CA PRO A 58 -17.23 -4.63 10.91
C PRO A 58 -17.62 -5.93 11.61
N THR A 59 -18.27 -6.82 10.90
CA THR A 59 -18.42 -8.21 11.34
C THR A 59 -17.08 -8.92 11.10
N TRP A 60 -16.39 -9.25 12.17
CA TRP A 60 -15.10 -9.95 12.10
C TRP A 60 -15.30 -11.45 11.87
N ILE A 61 -14.64 -11.97 10.83
CA ILE A 61 -14.53 -13.41 10.57
C ILE A 61 -13.05 -13.82 10.68
N THR A 62 -12.79 -14.88 11.42
CA THR A 62 -11.45 -15.45 11.51
C THR A 62 -11.25 -16.45 10.39
N GLY A 63 -10.19 -16.27 9.59
CA GLY A 63 -9.85 -17.15 8.47
C GLY A 63 -8.59 -16.67 7.75
N ASP A 64 -7.98 -17.58 7.00
CA ASP A 64 -6.78 -17.32 6.17
C ASP A 64 -7.14 -17.35 4.69
N ILE A 65 -6.68 -16.35 3.92
CA ILE A 65 -6.83 -16.34 2.45
C ILE A 65 -6.09 -17.51 1.76
N LEU A 66 -5.21 -18.19 2.46
CA LEU A 66 -4.57 -19.42 1.97
C LEU A 66 -5.47 -20.64 2.11
N ASN A 67 -6.54 -20.56 2.90
CA ASN A 67 -7.50 -21.63 3.11
C ASN A 67 -8.86 -21.28 2.48
N VAL A 68 -9.23 -21.97 1.40
CA VAL A 68 -10.48 -21.72 0.68
C VAL A 68 -11.72 -22.00 1.55
N ASP A 69 -11.62 -22.95 2.47
CA ASP A 69 -12.72 -23.30 3.38
C ASP A 69 -13.02 -22.19 4.40
N ASP A 70 -12.05 -21.33 4.70
CA ASP A 70 -12.26 -20.14 5.51
C ASP A 70 -12.89 -18.99 4.70
N ILE A 71 -12.58 -18.89 3.40
CA ILE A 71 -13.00 -17.80 2.54
C ILE A 71 -14.47 -17.96 2.13
N ILE A 72 -14.89 -19.15 1.70
CA ILE A 72 -16.21 -19.38 1.15
C ILE A 72 -17.33 -18.95 2.11
N PRO A 73 -17.31 -19.34 3.41
CA PRO A 73 -18.31 -18.89 4.36
C PRO A 73 -18.32 -17.38 4.60
N ALA A 74 -17.15 -16.73 4.48
CA ALA A 74 -17.03 -15.28 4.65
C ALA A 74 -17.67 -14.49 3.49
N LEU A 75 -17.94 -15.12 2.36
CA LEU A 75 -18.58 -14.53 1.17
C LEU A 75 -20.11 -14.66 1.17
N ASP A 76 -20.71 -15.25 2.20
CA ASP A 76 -22.17 -15.41 2.25
C ASP A 76 -22.88 -14.05 2.28
N GLY A 77 -23.75 -13.81 1.29
CA GLY A 77 -24.48 -12.55 1.12
C GLY A 77 -23.62 -11.34 0.72
N VAL A 78 -22.33 -11.53 0.44
CA VAL A 78 -21.40 -10.47 0.03
C VAL A 78 -21.63 -10.10 -1.42
N SER A 79 -21.72 -8.79 -1.71
CA SER A 79 -21.90 -8.26 -3.06
C SER A 79 -20.56 -7.93 -3.75
N ALA A 80 -19.58 -7.50 -2.98
CA ALA A 80 -18.27 -7.10 -3.49
C ALA A 80 -17.13 -7.41 -2.51
N VAL A 81 -15.95 -7.67 -3.05
CA VAL A 81 -14.72 -7.89 -2.27
C VAL A 81 -13.75 -6.73 -2.48
N PHE A 82 -13.22 -6.18 -1.39
CA PHE A 82 -12.07 -5.28 -1.37
C PHE A 82 -10.86 -6.06 -0.87
N HIS A 83 -9.98 -6.46 -1.79
CA HIS A 83 -8.83 -7.30 -1.48
C HIS A 83 -7.58 -6.46 -1.20
N CYS A 84 -7.33 -6.17 0.09
CA CYS A 84 -6.16 -5.43 0.56
C CYS A 84 -5.12 -6.35 1.25
N ALA A 85 -5.41 -7.63 1.43
CA ALA A 85 -4.47 -8.56 2.06
C ALA A 85 -3.24 -8.76 1.17
N ALA A 86 -2.07 -8.38 1.67
CA ALA A 86 -0.79 -8.60 1.02
C ALA A 86 0.32 -8.64 2.07
N LEU A 87 1.39 -9.38 1.77
CA LEU A 87 2.65 -9.30 2.46
C LEU A 87 3.54 -8.29 1.73
N VAL A 88 4.08 -7.31 2.45
CA VAL A 88 5.12 -6.40 1.97
C VAL A 88 6.42 -6.80 2.64
N SER A 89 7.38 -7.31 1.87
CA SER A 89 8.71 -7.64 2.35
C SER A 89 9.73 -7.56 1.23
N PHE A 90 10.92 -7.06 1.55
CA PHE A 90 12.08 -7.05 0.65
C PHE A 90 13.15 -8.05 1.10
N ALA A 91 12.93 -8.76 2.20
CA ALA A 91 13.85 -9.75 2.72
C ALA A 91 13.87 -11.02 1.86
N LYS A 92 15.08 -11.54 1.57
CA LYS A 92 15.26 -12.76 0.75
C LYS A 92 14.56 -13.99 1.32
N LYS A 93 14.53 -14.12 2.65
CA LYS A 93 13.89 -15.22 3.35
C LYS A 93 12.37 -15.30 3.10
N ASP A 94 11.74 -14.17 2.76
CA ASP A 94 10.30 -14.10 2.59
C ASP A 94 9.83 -14.39 1.15
N LYS A 95 10.72 -14.82 0.24
CA LYS A 95 10.39 -15.09 -1.17
C LYS A 95 9.17 -16.02 -1.32
N GLN A 96 9.17 -17.16 -0.64
CA GLN A 96 8.05 -18.10 -0.73
C GLN A 96 6.79 -17.52 -0.09
N ARG A 97 6.90 -16.89 1.06
CA ARG A 97 5.77 -16.24 1.73
C ARG A 97 5.11 -15.14 0.89
N LEU A 98 5.91 -14.39 0.11
CA LEU A 98 5.39 -13.40 -0.84
C LEU A 98 4.55 -14.06 -1.93
N ILE A 99 5.00 -15.19 -2.49
CA ILE A 99 4.23 -15.95 -3.47
C ILE A 99 2.96 -16.53 -2.83
N ASP A 100 3.10 -17.18 -1.68
CA ASP A 100 1.95 -17.78 -1.01
C ASP A 100 0.88 -16.73 -0.69
N HIS A 101 1.23 -15.65 0.03
CA HIS A 101 0.25 -14.67 0.46
C HIS A 101 -0.27 -13.78 -0.67
N ASN A 102 0.61 -13.30 -1.56
CA ASN A 102 0.20 -12.32 -2.57
C ASN A 102 -0.40 -13.02 -3.81
N VAL A 103 0.18 -14.14 -4.27
CA VAL A 103 -0.29 -14.80 -5.49
C VAL A 103 -1.34 -15.85 -5.16
N VAL A 104 -1.00 -16.84 -4.32
CA VAL A 104 -1.93 -17.93 -4.01
C VAL A 104 -3.14 -17.40 -3.23
N GLY A 105 -2.94 -16.50 -2.26
CA GLY A 105 -4.04 -15.87 -1.53
C GLY A 105 -4.99 -15.09 -2.45
N THR A 106 -4.47 -14.32 -3.42
CA THR A 106 -5.30 -13.60 -4.42
C THR A 106 -6.02 -14.59 -5.33
N ARG A 107 -5.34 -15.64 -5.81
CA ARG A 107 -5.96 -16.72 -6.59
C ARG A 107 -7.13 -17.37 -5.87
N ASN A 108 -6.95 -17.68 -4.59
CA ASN A 108 -8.01 -18.29 -3.78
C ASN A 108 -9.21 -17.37 -3.63
N MET A 109 -8.98 -16.06 -3.40
CA MET A 109 -10.05 -15.06 -3.32
C MET A 109 -10.80 -14.94 -4.65
N VAL A 110 -10.10 -14.87 -5.79
CA VAL A 110 -10.72 -14.83 -7.14
C VAL A 110 -11.56 -16.08 -7.36
N ASN A 111 -11.01 -17.28 -7.10
CA ASN A 111 -11.74 -18.54 -7.27
C ASN A 111 -12.97 -18.63 -6.35
N ALA A 112 -12.85 -18.17 -5.11
CA ALA A 112 -13.96 -18.16 -4.16
C ALA A 112 -15.08 -17.23 -4.63
N CYS A 113 -14.75 -16.01 -5.12
CA CYS A 113 -15.73 -15.09 -5.69
C CYS A 113 -16.47 -15.71 -6.87
N LEU A 114 -15.76 -16.30 -7.83
CA LEU A 114 -16.34 -17.00 -8.98
C LEU A 114 -17.28 -18.13 -8.55
N LYS A 115 -16.85 -18.95 -7.57
CA LYS A 115 -17.62 -20.09 -7.06
C LYS A 115 -18.89 -19.68 -6.31
N THR A 116 -18.83 -18.55 -5.55
CA THR A 116 -19.96 -18.10 -4.72
C THR A 116 -20.88 -17.10 -5.44
N GLY A 117 -20.53 -16.67 -6.67
CA GLY A 117 -21.30 -15.73 -7.45
C GLY A 117 -21.11 -14.26 -7.05
N VAL A 118 -20.12 -13.93 -6.21
CA VAL A 118 -19.69 -12.55 -5.98
C VAL A 118 -19.06 -12.02 -7.27
N LYS A 119 -19.61 -10.93 -7.81
CA LYS A 119 -19.22 -10.44 -9.14
C LYS A 119 -18.20 -9.31 -9.12
N GLN A 120 -18.10 -8.55 -8.03
CA GLN A 120 -17.33 -7.31 -7.97
C GLN A 120 -16.09 -7.48 -7.10
N PHE A 121 -14.92 -7.14 -7.66
CA PHE A 121 -13.63 -7.34 -7.01
C PHE A 121 -12.72 -6.11 -7.16
N VAL A 122 -12.48 -5.41 -6.06
CA VAL A 122 -11.60 -4.24 -5.98
C VAL A 122 -10.26 -4.67 -5.37
N TYR A 123 -9.18 -4.53 -6.11
CA TYR A 123 -7.86 -5.03 -5.73
C TYR A 123 -6.86 -3.92 -5.42
N ALA A 124 -6.26 -3.96 -4.24
CA ALA A 124 -5.12 -3.12 -3.89
C ALA A 124 -3.82 -3.74 -4.41
N SER A 125 -3.36 -3.27 -5.57
CA SER A 125 -2.07 -3.65 -6.14
C SER A 125 -0.93 -2.74 -5.66
N SER A 126 -0.02 -2.36 -6.54
CA SER A 126 1.11 -1.45 -6.29
C SER A 126 1.69 -0.96 -7.61
N VAL A 127 2.28 0.23 -7.64
CA VAL A 127 3.12 0.68 -8.78
C VAL A 127 4.25 -0.32 -9.08
N ALA A 128 4.67 -1.11 -8.09
CA ALA A 128 5.68 -2.14 -8.28
C ALA A 128 5.26 -3.23 -9.28
N ALA A 129 3.96 -3.45 -9.50
CA ALA A 129 3.43 -4.41 -10.47
C ALA A 129 3.43 -3.88 -11.91
N LEU A 130 3.56 -2.56 -12.12
CA LEU A 130 3.57 -1.94 -13.44
C LEU A 130 4.89 -2.14 -14.20
N GLY A 131 5.92 -2.64 -13.52
CA GLY A 131 7.25 -2.78 -14.10
C GLY A 131 8.11 -1.53 -13.91
N ARG A 132 8.96 -1.27 -14.88
CA ARG A 132 9.92 -0.15 -14.85
C ARG A 132 9.76 0.68 -16.10
N ALA A 133 10.18 1.94 -16.03
CA ALA A 133 10.36 2.76 -17.21
C ALA A 133 11.32 2.08 -18.22
N THR A 134 11.02 2.19 -19.49
CA THR A 134 11.84 1.63 -20.58
C THR A 134 13.06 2.51 -20.89
N GLY A 135 12.95 3.81 -20.64
CA GLY A 135 14.02 4.80 -20.70
C GLY A 135 14.10 5.61 -19.42
N ASP A 136 15.17 6.38 -19.23
CA ASP A 136 15.39 7.16 -18.00
C ASP A 136 14.34 8.27 -17.80
N ASP A 137 13.75 8.77 -18.89
CA ASP A 137 12.76 9.85 -18.90
C ASP A 137 11.31 9.37 -19.16
N ASP A 138 11.12 8.07 -19.42
CA ASP A 138 9.79 7.53 -19.71
C ASP A 138 8.94 7.44 -18.44
N PRO A 139 7.72 8.00 -18.41
CA PRO A 139 6.85 7.84 -17.28
C PRO A 139 6.31 6.41 -17.18
N ILE A 140 6.17 5.93 -15.94
CA ILE A 140 5.46 4.68 -15.65
C ILE A 140 3.96 5.00 -15.65
N THR A 141 3.21 4.26 -16.48
CA THR A 141 1.77 4.43 -16.66
C THR A 141 1.03 3.12 -16.42
N GLU A 142 -0.29 3.14 -16.46
CA GLU A 142 -1.12 1.93 -16.40
C GLU A 142 -0.86 0.98 -17.58
N ASN A 143 -0.36 1.49 -18.72
CA ASN A 143 -0.02 0.69 -19.90
C ASN A 143 1.44 0.21 -19.92
N SER A 144 2.23 0.54 -18.91
CA SER A 144 3.62 0.06 -18.84
C SER A 144 3.66 -1.46 -18.87
N VAL A 145 4.54 -1.99 -19.74
CA VAL A 145 4.71 -3.43 -19.93
C VAL A 145 5.71 -3.97 -18.92
N TRP A 146 5.32 -5.04 -18.24
CA TRP A 146 6.22 -5.74 -17.35
C TRP A 146 7.37 -6.39 -18.15
N THR A 147 8.58 -6.10 -17.73
CA THR A 147 9.78 -6.74 -18.28
C THR A 147 10.53 -7.48 -17.17
N GLU A 148 10.91 -8.72 -17.44
CA GLU A 148 11.75 -9.46 -16.50
C GLU A 148 13.12 -8.79 -16.37
N SER A 149 13.52 -8.54 -15.13
CA SER A 149 14.79 -7.92 -14.81
C SER A 149 15.33 -8.43 -13.48
N LYS A 150 16.64 -8.63 -13.40
CA LYS A 150 17.35 -8.92 -12.15
C LYS A 150 17.18 -7.83 -11.07
N TYR A 151 16.68 -6.66 -11.48
CA TYR A 151 16.41 -5.53 -10.58
C TYR A 151 14.97 -5.49 -10.08
N ASN A 152 14.08 -6.38 -10.56
CA ASN A 152 12.74 -6.49 -10.00
C ASN A 152 12.81 -7.09 -8.60
N SER A 153 12.29 -6.38 -7.61
CA SER A 153 12.22 -6.92 -6.24
C SER A 153 11.27 -8.12 -6.20
N ARG A 154 11.47 -9.03 -5.24
CA ARG A 154 10.57 -10.17 -5.04
C ARG A 154 9.14 -9.74 -4.75
N TYR A 155 8.98 -8.62 -4.05
CA TYR A 155 7.69 -8.00 -3.84
C TYR A 155 7.06 -7.57 -5.17
N ALA A 156 7.80 -6.88 -6.05
CA ALA A 156 7.30 -6.46 -7.37
C ALA A 156 6.84 -7.66 -8.19
N VAL A 157 7.65 -8.73 -8.26
CA VAL A 157 7.28 -9.98 -8.94
C VAL A 157 5.99 -10.57 -8.35
N SER A 158 5.86 -10.62 -7.02
CA SER A 158 4.67 -11.18 -6.37
C SER A 158 3.41 -10.36 -6.66
N LYS A 159 3.51 -9.02 -6.72
CA LYS A 159 2.36 -8.15 -7.04
C LYS A 159 1.97 -8.24 -8.51
N TYR A 160 2.95 -8.31 -9.42
CA TYR A 160 2.69 -8.56 -10.83
C TYR A 160 1.95 -9.89 -11.05
N LEU A 161 2.46 -10.99 -10.48
CA LEU A 161 1.82 -12.30 -10.60
C LEU A 161 0.43 -12.33 -9.96
N ALA A 162 0.22 -11.61 -8.86
CA ALA A 162 -1.10 -11.48 -8.25
C ALA A 162 -2.09 -10.70 -9.15
N GLU A 163 -1.64 -9.65 -9.85
CA GLU A 163 -2.47 -8.98 -10.86
C GLU A 163 -2.90 -9.93 -11.98
N GLN A 164 -2.02 -10.86 -12.41
CA GLN A 164 -2.39 -11.85 -13.44
C GLN A 164 -3.57 -12.73 -12.97
N GLU A 165 -3.65 -13.07 -11.69
CA GLU A 165 -4.79 -13.81 -11.13
C GLU A 165 -6.07 -12.95 -11.13
N VAL A 166 -5.97 -11.64 -10.89
CA VAL A 166 -7.12 -10.74 -10.95
C VAL A 166 -7.59 -10.56 -12.40
N TRP A 167 -6.67 -10.39 -13.36
CA TRP A 167 -7.00 -10.35 -14.80
C TRP A 167 -7.64 -11.66 -15.26
N ARG A 168 -7.14 -12.82 -14.83
CA ARG A 168 -7.77 -14.11 -15.09
C ARG A 168 -9.21 -14.13 -14.56
N GLY A 169 -9.44 -13.63 -13.36
CA GLY A 169 -10.79 -13.51 -12.79
C GLY A 169 -11.72 -12.69 -13.65
N GLN A 170 -11.24 -11.61 -14.29
CA GLN A 170 -12.01 -10.83 -15.24
C GLN A 170 -12.41 -11.65 -16.48
N GLU A 171 -11.46 -12.37 -17.06
CA GLU A 171 -11.75 -13.24 -18.24
C GLU A 171 -12.76 -14.34 -17.88
N GLU A 172 -12.81 -14.75 -16.61
CA GLU A 172 -13.78 -15.73 -16.09
C GLU A 172 -15.10 -15.09 -15.58
N GLY A 173 -15.28 -13.77 -15.75
CA GLY A 173 -16.55 -13.08 -15.54
C GLY A 173 -16.64 -12.18 -14.30
N LEU A 174 -15.56 -11.93 -13.56
CA LEU A 174 -15.54 -10.93 -12.50
C LEU A 174 -15.47 -9.51 -13.06
N GLN A 175 -16.21 -8.60 -12.47
CA GLN A 175 -16.00 -7.16 -12.63
C GLN A 175 -14.88 -6.73 -11.71
N ILE A 176 -13.69 -6.53 -12.27
CA ILE A 176 -12.51 -6.15 -11.49
C ILE A 176 -12.16 -4.68 -11.66
N THR A 177 -11.63 -4.06 -10.63
CA THR A 177 -10.85 -2.82 -10.71
C THR A 177 -9.63 -2.94 -9.81
N MET A 178 -8.50 -2.39 -10.27
CA MET A 178 -7.25 -2.43 -9.54
C MET A 178 -6.73 -1.03 -9.28
N VAL A 179 -6.26 -0.80 -8.07
CA VAL A 179 -5.53 0.43 -7.70
C VAL A 179 -4.07 0.09 -7.53
N ASN A 180 -3.19 0.84 -8.20
CA ASN A 180 -1.73 0.69 -8.12
C ASN A 180 -1.14 1.87 -7.33
N PRO A 181 -1.14 1.83 -5.99
CA PRO A 181 -0.58 2.90 -5.18
C PRO A 181 0.94 3.00 -5.32
N GLY A 182 1.44 4.23 -5.26
CA GLY A 182 2.82 4.52 -4.91
C GLY A 182 3.14 4.13 -3.47
N ILE A 183 4.16 4.74 -2.88
CA ILE A 183 4.47 4.58 -1.45
C ILE A 183 3.35 5.26 -0.65
N ILE A 184 2.63 4.46 0.13
CA ILE A 184 1.49 4.93 0.91
C ILE A 184 2.00 5.54 2.22
N LEU A 185 1.67 6.80 2.48
CA LEU A 185 1.99 7.52 3.72
C LEU A 185 0.71 7.83 4.50
N GLY A 186 0.82 8.07 5.80
CA GLY A 186 -0.32 8.44 6.64
C GLY A 186 -0.24 7.87 8.06
N TYR A 187 -1.31 8.02 8.84
CA TYR A 187 -1.40 7.50 10.19
C TYR A 187 -1.46 5.96 10.21
N GLY A 188 -0.58 5.33 10.96
CA GLY A 188 -0.50 3.87 11.08
C GLY A 188 0.19 3.44 12.38
N ASP A 189 0.69 2.21 12.42
CA ASP A 189 1.44 1.71 13.58
C ASP A 189 2.90 2.18 13.65
N GLY A 190 3.38 2.80 12.57
CA GLY A 190 4.75 3.27 12.44
C GLY A 190 5.81 2.16 12.32
N ASN A 191 5.43 0.89 12.48
CA ASN A 191 6.35 -0.24 12.60
C ASN A 191 6.36 -1.17 11.38
N SER A 192 5.53 -0.90 10.37
CA SER A 192 5.38 -1.77 9.22
C SER A 192 5.25 -1.01 7.91
N GLY A 193 5.85 -1.59 6.86
CA GLY A 193 5.75 -1.08 5.50
C GLY A 193 6.35 0.32 5.35
N SER A 194 5.66 1.17 4.60
CA SER A 194 6.12 2.53 4.30
C SER A 194 6.10 3.48 5.52
N ASN A 195 5.35 3.15 6.58
CA ASN A 195 5.31 3.96 7.80
C ASN A 195 6.61 3.90 8.63
N GLU A 196 7.48 2.92 8.37
CA GLU A 196 8.82 2.87 8.97
C GLU A 196 9.64 4.14 8.66
N ILE A 197 9.33 4.88 7.60
CA ILE A 197 10.02 6.11 7.24
C ILE A 197 9.96 7.15 8.37
N TYR A 198 8.82 7.28 9.07
CA TYR A 198 8.67 8.21 10.19
C TYR A 198 9.61 7.86 11.34
N HIS A 199 9.72 6.58 11.70
CA HIS A 199 10.64 6.13 12.75
C HIS A 199 12.12 6.19 12.33
N MET A 200 12.42 5.96 11.05
CA MET A 200 13.78 6.16 10.52
C MET A 200 14.23 7.62 10.73
N ILE A 201 13.38 8.57 10.36
CA ILE A 201 13.67 9.99 10.54
C ILE A 201 13.78 10.35 12.03
N GLN A 202 12.86 9.86 12.87
CA GLN A 202 12.89 10.09 14.32
C GLN A 202 14.20 9.60 14.96
N LYS A 203 14.75 8.48 14.47
CA LYS A 203 16.02 7.91 14.95
C LYS A 203 17.27 8.65 14.43
N GLY A 204 17.10 9.67 13.60
CA GLY A 204 18.22 10.47 13.09
C GLY A 204 18.97 9.75 11.97
N GLN A 205 18.28 9.29 10.94
CA GLN A 205 18.87 8.64 9.77
C GLN A 205 19.93 9.54 9.10
N PRO A 206 21.21 9.11 9.01
CA PRO A 206 22.30 9.95 8.49
C PRO A 206 22.36 10.01 6.96
N VAL A 207 21.74 9.03 6.27
CA VAL A 207 21.82 8.85 4.81
C VAL A 207 20.45 9.07 4.17
N TYR A 208 20.43 9.53 2.92
CA TYR A 208 19.21 9.65 2.12
C TYR A 208 19.41 9.11 0.69
N PRO A 209 18.39 8.45 0.10
CA PRO A 209 18.43 8.04 -1.29
C PRO A 209 18.36 9.25 -2.23
N VAL A 210 18.99 9.15 -3.40
CA VAL A 210 19.02 10.25 -4.40
C VAL A 210 17.92 10.15 -5.46
N GLY A 211 17.18 9.06 -5.51
CA GLY A 211 16.09 8.86 -6.48
C GLY A 211 14.79 9.55 -6.09
N SER A 212 13.75 9.28 -6.90
CA SER A 212 12.37 9.70 -6.66
C SER A 212 11.41 8.52 -6.66
N ASN A 213 10.21 8.74 -6.11
CA ASN A 213 9.12 7.77 -6.18
C ASN A 213 7.76 8.48 -6.15
N GLY A 214 6.71 7.76 -6.51
CA GLY A 214 5.34 8.19 -6.31
C GLY A 214 4.91 7.98 -4.86
N PHE A 215 4.31 9.01 -4.26
CA PHE A 215 3.75 8.97 -2.90
C PHE A 215 2.27 9.30 -2.91
N VAL A 216 1.53 8.71 -1.98
CA VAL A 216 0.09 8.93 -1.85
C VAL A 216 -0.36 8.76 -0.40
N GLY A 217 -1.38 9.51 0.02
CA GLY A 217 -2.01 9.34 1.32
C GLY A 217 -2.83 8.04 1.40
N VAL A 218 -2.78 7.35 2.54
CA VAL A 218 -3.56 6.13 2.76
C VAL A 218 -5.06 6.37 2.62
N GLU A 219 -5.52 7.55 3.05
CA GLU A 219 -6.92 7.94 2.90
C GLU A 219 -7.31 8.10 1.44
N ASP A 220 -6.43 8.66 0.61
CA ASP A 220 -6.70 8.85 -0.81
C ASP A 220 -6.72 7.51 -1.56
N VAL A 221 -5.86 6.54 -1.17
CA VAL A 221 -5.95 5.17 -1.70
C VAL A 221 -7.30 4.54 -1.35
N ALA A 222 -7.73 4.64 -0.09
CA ALA A 222 -9.02 4.13 0.35
C ALA A 222 -10.20 4.81 -0.38
N LYS A 223 -10.14 6.15 -0.53
CA LYS A 223 -11.15 6.93 -1.27
C LYS A 223 -11.18 6.53 -2.76
N MET A 224 -10.01 6.32 -3.39
CA MET A 224 -9.95 5.88 -4.78
C MET A 224 -10.57 4.50 -4.97
N MET A 225 -10.26 3.54 -4.10
CA MET A 225 -10.88 2.20 -4.17
C MET A 225 -12.41 2.28 -4.09
N LEU A 226 -12.93 3.10 -3.19
CA LEU A 226 -14.38 3.32 -3.05
C LEU A 226 -14.96 4.08 -4.25
N PHE A 227 -14.29 5.14 -4.71
CA PHE A 227 -14.72 5.95 -5.86
C PHE A 227 -14.86 5.08 -7.13
N LEU A 228 -13.87 4.25 -7.43
CA LEU A 228 -13.88 3.36 -8.58
C LEU A 228 -15.01 2.33 -8.48
N PHE A 229 -15.25 1.80 -7.29
CA PHE A 229 -16.34 0.88 -7.02
C PHE A 229 -17.71 1.54 -7.22
N GLU A 230 -17.96 2.72 -6.61
CA GLU A 230 -19.25 3.43 -6.67
C GLU A 230 -19.58 3.95 -8.08
N ASN A 231 -18.55 4.31 -8.86
CA ASN A 231 -18.71 4.80 -10.23
C ASN A 231 -18.60 3.70 -11.31
N ASN A 232 -18.55 2.43 -10.90
CA ASN A 232 -18.52 1.27 -11.80
C ASN A 232 -17.35 1.28 -12.81
N HIS A 233 -16.17 1.72 -12.38
CA HIS A 233 -14.97 1.71 -13.21
C HIS A 233 -14.33 0.32 -13.25
N TRP A 234 -14.92 -0.59 -14.02
CA TRP A 234 -14.49 -1.98 -14.14
C TRP A 234 -13.56 -2.22 -15.33
N GLY A 235 -12.82 -3.34 -15.28
CA GLY A 235 -11.97 -3.81 -16.37
C GLY A 235 -10.68 -3.02 -16.54
N LYS A 236 -10.20 -2.32 -15.51
CA LYS A 236 -9.03 -1.44 -15.61
C LYS A 236 -8.20 -1.46 -14.33
N ARG A 237 -6.94 -1.04 -14.47
CA ARG A 237 -6.09 -0.65 -13.35
C ARG A 237 -5.87 0.87 -13.36
N PHE A 238 -5.71 1.44 -12.18
CA PHE A 238 -5.59 2.88 -11.97
C PHE A 238 -4.34 3.19 -11.15
N LEU A 239 -3.49 4.04 -11.70
CA LEU A 239 -2.34 4.58 -11.00
C LEU A 239 -2.80 5.49 -9.86
N CYS A 240 -2.37 5.22 -8.64
CA CYS A 240 -2.72 5.99 -7.46
C CYS A 240 -1.47 6.64 -6.86
N VAL A 241 -1.07 7.75 -7.45
CA VAL A 241 0.09 8.55 -7.06
C VAL A 241 -0.35 9.99 -6.92
N GLY A 242 -0.28 10.53 -5.70
CA GLY A 242 -0.63 11.92 -5.42
C GLY A 242 0.47 12.88 -5.88
N GLU A 243 1.72 12.57 -5.55
CA GLU A 243 2.89 13.36 -5.95
C GLU A 243 4.08 12.45 -6.24
N THR A 244 4.85 12.79 -7.27
CA THR A 244 6.21 12.24 -7.46
C THR A 244 7.20 13.14 -6.75
N ILE A 245 7.92 12.61 -5.74
CA ILE A 245 8.82 13.39 -4.88
C ILE A 245 10.19 12.72 -4.81
N GLU A 246 11.26 13.50 -4.86
CA GLU A 246 12.61 13.03 -4.53
C GLU A 246 12.69 12.62 -3.05
N TYR A 247 13.34 11.50 -2.75
CA TYR A 247 13.53 11.08 -1.36
C TYR A 247 14.24 12.12 -0.50
N LYS A 248 15.22 12.84 -1.07
CA LYS A 248 15.89 13.95 -0.40
C LYS A 248 14.88 14.99 0.10
N LYS A 249 14.01 15.48 -0.81
CA LYS A 249 12.99 16.48 -0.48
C LYS A 249 12.04 15.98 0.61
N LEU A 250 11.55 14.73 0.47
CA LEU A 250 10.66 14.13 1.47
C LEU A 250 11.34 14.02 2.84
N PHE A 251 12.58 13.51 2.91
CA PHE A 251 13.32 13.34 4.16
C PHE A 251 13.57 14.69 4.85
N PHE A 252 13.93 15.72 4.08
CA PHE A 252 14.15 17.05 4.61
C PHE A 252 12.86 17.66 5.16
N GLN A 253 11.74 17.52 4.47
CA GLN A 253 10.43 17.96 4.95
C GLN A 253 10.00 17.24 6.23
N LEU A 254 10.23 15.93 6.32
CA LEU A 254 9.93 15.16 7.53
C LEU A 254 10.84 15.56 8.70
N CYS A 255 12.13 15.78 8.45
CA CYS A 255 13.05 16.28 9.49
C CYS A 255 12.63 17.65 10.01
N GLU A 256 12.27 18.57 9.13
CA GLU A 256 11.74 19.89 9.49
C GLU A 256 10.48 19.76 10.38
N ALA A 257 9.51 18.95 9.92
CA ALA A 257 8.25 18.74 10.63
C ALA A 257 8.44 18.08 12.01
N MET A 258 9.47 17.26 12.19
CA MET A 258 9.80 16.58 13.45
C MET A 258 10.82 17.34 14.32
N GLY A 259 11.35 18.48 13.87
CA GLY A 259 12.45 19.17 14.54
C GLY A 259 13.76 18.38 14.57
N GLN A 260 13.98 17.50 13.59
CA GLN A 260 15.19 16.66 13.50
C GLN A 260 16.22 17.28 12.54
N LYS A 261 17.49 16.91 12.74
CA LYS A 261 18.55 17.32 11.81
C LYS A 261 18.42 16.54 10.49
N PRO A 262 18.51 17.22 9.33
CA PRO A 262 18.42 16.52 8.05
C PRO A 262 19.61 15.59 7.81
N PRO A 263 19.41 14.47 7.08
CA PRO A 263 20.49 13.56 6.69
C PRO A 263 21.52 14.28 5.81
N ARG A 264 22.80 13.91 5.95
CA ARG A 264 23.92 14.61 5.29
C ARG A 264 24.59 13.82 4.19
N ILE A 265 24.38 12.50 4.14
CA ILE A 265 25.11 11.60 3.24
C ILE A 265 24.14 11.13 2.15
N ALA A 266 24.45 11.49 0.91
CA ALA A 266 23.74 10.96 -0.25
C ALA A 266 24.12 9.51 -0.51
N LEU A 267 23.12 8.65 -0.77
CA LEU A 267 23.35 7.28 -1.24
C LEU A 267 23.53 7.29 -2.76
N ASP A 268 24.70 7.73 -3.22
CA ASP A 268 25.08 7.75 -4.62
C ASP A 268 26.48 7.16 -4.85
N GLY A 269 26.89 6.99 -6.11
CA GLY A 269 28.24 6.60 -6.51
C GLY A 269 28.86 5.49 -5.65
N GLY A 270 30.03 5.78 -5.09
CA GLY A 270 30.79 4.84 -4.22
C GLY A 270 30.09 4.50 -2.91
N VAL A 271 29.34 5.46 -2.33
CA VAL A 271 28.56 5.24 -1.09
C VAL A 271 27.43 4.25 -1.35
N LEU A 272 26.71 4.40 -2.47
CA LEU A 272 25.67 3.47 -2.88
C LEU A 272 26.23 2.06 -3.10
N TRP A 273 27.37 1.96 -3.81
CA TRP A 273 28.03 0.68 -4.07
C TRP A 273 28.43 -0.02 -2.76
N LEU A 274 29.06 0.72 -1.83
CA LEU A 274 29.49 0.18 -0.54
C LEU A 274 28.29 -0.28 0.29
N ALA A 275 27.26 0.58 0.41
CA ALA A 275 26.04 0.25 1.14
C ALA A 275 25.36 -1.02 0.57
N TYR A 276 25.25 -1.12 -0.76
CA TYR A 276 24.73 -2.31 -1.43
C TYR A 276 25.57 -3.56 -1.14
N ARG A 277 26.90 -3.48 -1.21
CA ARG A 277 27.79 -4.61 -0.91
C ARG A 277 27.64 -5.07 0.55
N LEU A 278 27.60 -4.13 1.48
CA LEU A 278 27.41 -4.44 2.92
C LEU A 278 26.05 -5.10 3.16
N ALA A 279 24.96 -4.54 2.59
CA ALA A 279 23.63 -5.13 2.69
C ALA A 279 23.59 -6.56 2.12
N ARG A 280 24.18 -6.78 0.94
CA ARG A 280 24.27 -8.11 0.31
C ARG A 280 25.05 -9.12 1.14
N THR A 281 26.15 -8.69 1.75
CA THR A 281 26.95 -9.55 2.64
C THR A 281 26.20 -9.87 3.93
N ALA A 282 25.55 -8.88 4.54
CA ALA A 282 24.70 -9.07 5.71
C ALA A 282 23.54 -10.06 5.42
N GLU A 283 22.87 -9.91 4.28
CA GLU A 283 21.83 -10.84 3.83
C GLU A 283 22.37 -12.27 3.62
N PHE A 284 23.59 -12.42 3.10
CA PHE A 284 24.21 -13.73 2.94
C PHE A 284 24.53 -14.39 4.29
N LEU A 285 25.04 -13.59 5.23
CA LEU A 285 25.36 -14.03 6.59
C LEU A 285 24.12 -14.12 7.50
N LYS A 286 22.94 -13.77 7.01
CA LYS A 286 21.67 -13.68 7.77
C LYS A 286 21.73 -12.72 8.95
N ILE A 287 22.58 -11.68 8.84
CA ILE A 287 22.70 -10.59 9.82
C ILE A 287 21.70 -9.50 9.47
N PRO A 288 20.96 -8.93 10.46
CA PRO A 288 20.08 -7.79 10.21
C PRO A 288 20.86 -6.60 9.64
N PHE A 289 20.35 -5.99 8.57
CA PHE A 289 20.87 -4.77 7.99
C PHE A 289 19.72 -3.74 7.88
N PRO A 290 19.97 -2.45 8.18
CA PRO A 290 18.90 -1.45 8.28
C PRO A 290 18.06 -1.29 7.00
N ILE A 291 18.68 -1.44 5.83
CA ILE A 291 18.02 -1.26 4.54
C ILE A 291 18.30 -2.48 3.65
N PRO A 292 17.29 -3.22 3.20
CA PRO A 292 17.47 -4.34 2.27
C PRO A 292 18.18 -3.91 0.98
N SER A 293 19.03 -4.79 0.42
CA SER A 293 19.81 -4.47 -0.78
C SER A 293 18.95 -4.08 -1.98
N ASP A 294 17.77 -4.69 -2.12
CA ASP A 294 16.80 -4.37 -3.19
C ASP A 294 16.29 -2.92 -3.06
N ASN A 295 16.06 -2.44 -1.83
CA ASN A 295 15.60 -1.07 -1.57
C ASN A 295 16.69 -0.03 -1.84
N ILE A 296 17.96 -0.34 -1.55
CA ILE A 296 19.09 0.56 -1.82
C ILE A 296 19.16 0.88 -3.31
N ILE A 297 19.01 -0.13 -4.18
CA ILE A 297 19.04 0.08 -5.64
C ILE A 297 17.78 0.77 -6.15
N THR A 298 16.61 0.34 -5.70
CA THR A 298 15.35 0.90 -6.19
C THR A 298 15.17 2.36 -5.79
N SER A 299 15.59 2.74 -4.59
CA SER A 299 15.49 4.12 -4.10
C SER A 299 16.54 5.08 -4.69
N SER A 300 17.55 4.58 -5.40
CA SER A 300 18.53 5.43 -6.11
C SER A 300 18.07 5.84 -7.52
N LYS A 301 16.97 5.28 -8.02
CA LYS A 301 16.46 5.60 -9.36
C LYS A 301 15.43 6.70 -9.33
N MET A 302 15.46 7.54 -10.36
CA MET A 302 14.37 8.49 -10.63
C MET A 302 13.21 7.72 -11.24
N SER A 303 12.03 7.84 -10.63
CA SER A 303 10.79 7.26 -11.16
C SER A 303 9.77 8.38 -11.32
N VAL A 304 9.20 8.49 -12.51
CA VAL A 304 8.13 9.42 -12.82
C VAL A 304 6.86 8.62 -13.14
N TYR A 305 5.74 9.06 -12.61
CA TYR A 305 4.46 8.39 -12.80
C TYR A 305 3.47 9.31 -13.48
N GLN A 306 2.74 8.81 -14.46
CA GLN A 306 1.72 9.57 -15.18
C GLN A 306 0.51 8.68 -15.45
N SER A 307 -0.66 9.03 -14.88
CA SER A 307 -1.90 8.31 -15.15
C SER A 307 -2.42 8.65 -16.55
N ILE A 308 -2.81 7.61 -17.27
CA ILE A 308 -3.52 7.72 -18.56
C ILE A 308 -5.04 7.62 -18.41
N ASN A 309 -5.53 7.27 -17.22
CA ASN A 309 -6.94 7.16 -16.89
C ASN A 309 -7.46 8.37 -16.09
N GLN A 310 -6.75 9.51 -16.15
CA GLN A 310 -7.09 10.69 -15.34
C GLN A 310 -8.48 11.25 -15.65
N ASP A 311 -8.92 11.18 -16.90
CA ASP A 311 -10.26 11.63 -17.31
C ASP A 311 -11.38 10.83 -16.63
N LEU A 312 -11.11 9.57 -16.23
CA LEU A 312 -12.05 8.72 -15.50
C LEU A 312 -12.10 9.04 -14.00
N LEU A 313 -11.17 9.85 -13.51
CA LEU A 313 -11.05 10.30 -12.12
C LEU A 313 -11.54 11.73 -11.95
N ASP A 314 -12.43 12.20 -12.82
CA ASP A 314 -12.98 13.56 -12.73
C ASP A 314 -13.60 13.80 -11.35
N GLY A 315 -13.22 14.93 -10.72
CA GLY A 315 -13.59 15.25 -9.35
C GLY A 315 -12.79 14.56 -8.25
N PHE A 316 -11.91 13.58 -8.57
CA PHE A 316 -11.03 12.98 -7.57
C PHE A 316 -9.80 13.87 -7.31
N GLN A 317 -9.57 14.23 -6.05
CA GLN A 317 -8.45 15.06 -5.66
C GLN A 317 -7.58 14.34 -4.63
N TYR A 318 -6.27 14.38 -4.86
CA TYR A 318 -5.28 13.90 -3.91
C TYR A 318 -4.97 14.94 -2.83
N THR A 319 -4.78 14.48 -1.63
CA THR A 319 -4.27 15.29 -0.53
C THR A 319 -2.77 15.54 -0.74
N PRO A 320 -2.29 16.81 -0.69
CA PRO A 320 -0.86 17.08 -0.78
C PRO A 320 -0.06 16.28 0.25
N ILE A 321 1.07 15.68 -0.16
CA ILE A 321 1.87 14.80 0.71
C ILE A 321 2.37 15.51 1.97
N ARG A 322 2.63 16.82 1.89
CA ARG A 322 2.97 17.62 3.07
C ARG A 322 1.85 17.62 4.10
N ALA A 323 0.59 17.74 3.67
CA ALA A 323 -0.58 17.68 4.57
C ALA A 323 -0.77 16.27 5.13
N VAL A 324 -0.64 15.21 4.30
CA VAL A 324 -0.67 13.81 4.75
C VAL A 324 0.32 13.58 5.89
N ASN A 325 1.57 14.01 5.69
CA ASN A 325 2.63 13.86 6.68
C ASN A 325 2.33 14.67 7.95
N TYR A 326 1.83 15.90 7.82
CA TYR A 326 1.48 16.75 8.97
C TYR A 326 0.47 16.04 9.88
N TYR A 327 -0.65 15.58 9.33
CA TYR A 327 -1.68 14.89 10.11
C TYR A 327 -1.21 13.55 10.69
N ALA A 328 -0.40 12.80 9.94
CA ALA A 328 0.18 11.55 10.44
C ALA A 328 1.13 11.80 11.62
N LEU A 329 2.03 12.79 11.51
CA LEU A 329 2.99 13.13 12.57
C LEU A 329 2.30 13.70 13.80
N LEU A 330 1.26 14.52 13.62
CA LEU A 330 0.43 15.03 14.72
C LEU A 330 -0.20 13.88 15.49
N ALA A 331 -0.86 12.96 14.80
CA ALA A 331 -1.54 11.81 15.40
C ALA A 331 -0.57 10.80 16.04
N LEU A 332 0.66 10.70 15.53
CA LEU A 332 1.72 9.87 16.12
C LEU A 332 2.45 10.55 17.29
N GLY A 333 2.16 11.83 17.57
CA GLY A 333 2.88 12.61 18.58
C GLY A 333 4.34 12.92 18.20
N LEU A 334 4.65 12.93 16.90
CA LEU A 334 5.98 13.15 16.35
C LEU A 334 6.18 14.55 15.76
N LEU A 335 5.11 15.36 15.69
CA LEU A 335 5.18 16.73 15.17
C LEU A 335 5.92 17.66 16.15
N HIS A 336 6.78 18.53 15.61
CA HIS A 336 7.51 19.49 16.43
C HIS A 336 6.54 20.50 17.07
N LYS A 337 6.79 20.85 18.34
CA LYS A 337 5.89 21.69 19.15
C LYS A 337 5.62 23.07 18.54
N ASP A 338 6.60 23.68 17.89
CA ASP A 338 6.45 25.00 17.27
C ASP A 338 5.44 25.00 16.13
N LEU A 339 5.32 23.88 15.38
CA LEU A 339 4.33 23.73 14.32
C LEU A 339 2.92 23.46 14.86
N ILE A 340 2.79 22.90 16.04
CA ILE A 340 1.49 22.73 16.72
C ILE A 340 0.94 24.09 17.13
N ASN A 341 1.80 24.99 17.67
CA ASN A 341 1.41 26.28 18.16
C ASN A 341 1.08 27.33 17.07
N GLN A 342 1.53 27.11 15.82
CA GLN A 342 1.24 28.01 14.70
C GLN A 342 -0.14 27.75 14.04
N ASN A 343 -0.77 26.62 14.34
CA ASN A 343 -2.05 26.21 13.74
C ASN A 343 -3.22 26.13 14.76
N ASN A 344 -2.98 26.53 16.01
CA ASN A 344 -4.00 26.83 17.04
C ASN A 344 -4.19 28.32 17.18
#